data_cb5e619acd47dc54278d763eb982d7d4
#
_entry.id   cb5e619acd47dc54278d763eb982d7d4
#
_cell.length_a   1.000
_cell.length_b   1.000
_cell.length_c   1.000
_cell.angle_alpha   90.00
_cell.angle_beta   90.00
_cell.angle_gamma   90.00
#
_symmetry.space_group_name_H-M   'P 1'
#
loop_
_entity.id
_entity.type
_entity.pdbx_description
1 polymer ?
#
loop_
_entity_poly.entity_id
_entity_poly.type
_entity_poly.pdbx_seq_one_letter_code
_entity_poly.pdbx_strand_id
1 'polypeptide(L)'
;MTKDDILPKKSKAFAIEIILLYKYLKDEKKEYVISNQLLRSGTSIGANIRESLRGQSTADFYAKLFISLKEAEESEYWLELLNETKILEQEKFEKLYNECEEIIKLLMSIIKHRKK
;
A
#
# COMPACT_ATOMS: atom_id res chain seq x y z
N MET A 1 14.64 12.18 10.76
CA MET A 1 14.56 11.01 11.61
C MET A 1 14.57 9.75 10.80
N THR A 2 15.55 8.93 11.03
CA THR A 2 15.77 7.77 10.17
C THR A 2 14.64 6.76 10.23
N LYS A 3 14.17 6.43 11.43
CA LYS A 3 13.08 5.48 11.59
C LYS A 3 11.80 5.93 10.91
N ASP A 4 11.51 7.22 11.05
CA ASP A 4 10.26 7.76 10.56
C ASP A 4 10.28 8.00 9.07
N ASP A 5 11.47 7.93 8.45
CA ASP A 5 11.59 8.10 7.01
C ASP A 5 11.40 6.80 6.25
N ILE A 6 11.53 5.66 6.92
CA ILE A 6 11.45 4.36 6.26
C ILE A 6 10.04 4.13 5.69
N LEU A 7 9.03 4.34 6.50
CA LEU A 7 7.66 4.07 6.08
C LEU A 7 7.18 4.99 4.95
N PRO A 8 7.41 6.31 5.04
CA PRO A 8 7.07 7.20 3.92
C PRO A 8 7.79 6.82 2.63
N LYS A 9 9.08 6.48 2.71
CA LYS A 9 9.84 6.12 1.52
C LYS A 9 9.36 4.82 0.90
N LYS A 10 9.13 3.79 1.72
CA LYS A 10 8.66 2.50 1.22
C LYS A 10 7.28 2.60 0.61
N SER A 11 6.38 3.35 1.24
CA SER A 11 5.03 3.48 0.73
C SER A 11 4.98 4.30 -0.56
N LYS A 12 5.85 5.29 -0.70
CA LYS A 12 5.94 6.05 -1.94
C LYS A 12 6.51 5.19 -3.07
N ALA A 13 7.56 4.42 -2.78
CA ALA A 13 8.15 3.52 -3.77
C ALA A 13 7.12 2.48 -4.23
N PHE A 14 6.36 1.93 -3.29
CA PHE A 14 5.30 0.99 -3.62
C PHE A 14 4.24 1.63 -4.51
N ALA A 15 3.82 2.86 -4.17
CA ALA A 15 2.82 3.57 -4.97
C ALA A 15 3.28 3.77 -6.41
N ILE A 16 4.56 4.10 -6.59
CA ILE A 16 5.12 4.28 -7.94
C ILE A 16 5.03 2.97 -8.72
N GLU A 17 5.40 1.85 -8.10
CA GLU A 17 5.31 0.55 -8.75
C GLU A 17 3.88 0.18 -9.09
N ILE A 18 2.94 0.53 -8.23
CA ILE A 18 1.52 0.26 -8.48
C ILE A 18 1.03 1.09 -9.68
N ILE A 19 1.46 2.33 -9.78
CA ILE A 19 1.09 3.18 -10.94
C ILE A 19 1.61 2.55 -12.23
N LEU A 20 2.85 2.08 -12.23
CA LEU A 20 3.43 1.43 -13.40
C LEU A 20 2.70 0.13 -13.74
N LEU A 21 2.34 -0.65 -12.72
CA LEU A 21 1.56 -1.86 -12.92
C LEU A 21 0.18 -1.54 -13.48
N TYR A 22 -0.45 -0.49 -12.96
CA TYR A 22 -1.75 -0.05 -13.46
C TYR A 22 -1.70 0.23 -14.96
N LYS A 23 -0.67 0.96 -15.40
CA LYS A 23 -0.51 1.28 -16.83
C LYS A 23 -0.34 0.00 -17.66
N TYR A 24 0.46 -0.93 -17.18
CA TYR A 24 0.67 -2.20 -17.87
C TYR A 24 -0.62 -3.01 -17.96
N LEU A 25 -1.34 -3.12 -16.85
CA LEU A 25 -2.59 -3.90 -16.82
C LEU A 25 -3.63 -3.30 -17.77
N LYS A 26 -3.72 -1.98 -17.79
CA LYS A 26 -4.67 -1.30 -18.66
C LYS A 26 -4.28 -1.45 -20.13
N ASP A 27 -3.03 -1.19 -20.45
CA ASP A 27 -2.59 -1.13 -21.86
C ASP A 27 -2.36 -2.50 -22.46
N GLU A 28 -1.73 -3.42 -21.71
CA GLU A 28 -1.36 -4.73 -22.25
C GLU A 28 -2.37 -5.82 -21.95
N LYS A 29 -2.94 -5.80 -20.76
CA LYS A 29 -3.87 -6.86 -20.34
C LYS A 29 -5.33 -6.46 -20.52
N LYS A 30 -5.60 -5.20 -20.83
CA LYS A 30 -6.97 -4.68 -21.00
C LYS A 30 -7.82 -4.94 -19.76
N GLU A 31 -7.19 -4.92 -18.60
CA GLU A 31 -7.86 -5.09 -17.32
C GLU A 31 -8.05 -3.72 -16.71
N TYR A 32 -9.29 -3.32 -16.48
CA TYR A 32 -9.62 -1.96 -16.04
C TYR A 32 -10.25 -1.89 -14.66
N VAL A 33 -10.87 -2.97 -14.22
CA VAL A 33 -11.67 -2.94 -12.99
C VAL A 33 -10.80 -3.13 -11.75
N ILE A 34 -10.08 -4.24 -11.69
CA ILE A 34 -9.23 -4.55 -10.53
C ILE A 34 -8.03 -3.60 -10.50
N SER A 35 -7.49 -3.27 -11.67
CA SER A 35 -6.36 -2.33 -11.74
C SER A 35 -6.71 -0.97 -11.15
N ASN A 36 -7.94 -0.48 -11.39
CA ASN A 36 -8.38 0.79 -10.81
C ASN A 36 -8.48 0.71 -9.28
N GLN A 37 -9.01 -0.40 -8.76
CA GLN A 37 -9.09 -0.60 -7.32
C GLN A 37 -7.72 -0.66 -6.68
N LEU A 38 -6.80 -1.36 -7.33
CA LEU A 38 -5.43 -1.46 -6.83
C LEU A 38 -4.72 -0.10 -6.88
N LEU A 39 -4.92 0.66 -7.96
CA LEU A 39 -4.34 2.00 -8.06
C LEU A 39 -4.81 2.87 -6.89
N ARG A 40 -6.11 2.87 -6.62
CA ARG A 40 -6.66 3.65 -5.52
C ARG A 40 -6.09 3.21 -4.18
N SER A 41 -6.18 1.93 -3.86
CA SER A 41 -5.73 1.45 -2.55
C SER A 41 -4.22 1.55 -2.40
N GLY A 42 -3.47 1.18 -3.44
CA GLY A 42 -2.01 1.17 -3.39
C GLY A 42 -1.39 2.55 -3.23
N THR A 43 -2.03 3.58 -3.80
CA THR A 43 -1.53 4.96 -3.64
C THR A 43 -2.04 5.59 -2.36
N SER A 44 -3.16 5.11 -1.82
CA SER A 44 -3.72 5.64 -0.57
C SER A 44 -2.88 5.30 0.66
N ILE A 45 -2.10 4.23 0.59
CA ILE A 45 -1.24 3.84 1.71
C ILE A 45 -0.31 4.99 2.07
N GLY A 46 0.49 5.42 1.11
CA GLY A 46 1.46 6.49 1.34
C GLY A 46 0.82 7.84 1.58
N ALA A 47 -0.31 8.10 0.92
CA ALA A 47 -1.03 9.35 1.12
C ALA A 47 -1.47 9.50 2.58
N ASN A 48 -2.01 8.43 3.16
CA ASN A 48 -2.44 8.46 4.56
C ASN A 48 -1.28 8.51 5.54
N ILE A 49 -0.17 7.85 5.21
CA ILE A 49 1.03 7.94 6.03
C ILE A 49 1.53 9.39 6.06
N ARG A 50 1.57 10.03 4.90
CA ARG A 50 2.00 11.44 4.83
C ARG A 50 1.08 12.34 5.65
N GLU A 51 -0.24 12.11 5.56
CA GLU A 51 -1.19 12.90 6.33
C GLU A 51 -1.04 12.66 7.83
N SER A 52 -0.69 11.44 8.24
CA SER A 52 -0.51 11.13 9.66
C SER A 52 0.61 11.99 10.26
N LEU A 53 1.65 12.26 9.49
CA LEU A 53 2.80 13.05 9.96
C LEU A 53 2.44 14.53 10.14
N ARG A 54 1.31 14.97 9.60
CA ARG A 54 0.83 16.34 9.70
C ARG A 54 -0.44 16.43 10.51
N GLY A 55 -0.78 15.36 11.24
CA GLY A 55 -1.97 15.33 12.08
C GLY A 55 -1.88 16.32 13.22
N GLN A 56 -3.03 16.82 13.65
CA GLN A 56 -3.09 17.83 14.69
C GLN A 56 -3.04 17.22 16.10
N SER A 57 -3.13 15.90 16.19
CA SER A 57 -3.14 15.23 17.50
C SER A 57 -2.61 13.81 17.35
N THR A 58 -2.30 13.20 18.49
CA THR A 58 -1.90 11.79 18.53
C THR A 58 -3.01 10.91 17.98
N ALA A 59 -4.27 11.24 18.29
CA ALA A 59 -5.40 10.48 17.79
C ALA A 59 -5.48 10.53 16.25
N ASP A 60 -5.27 11.72 15.66
CA ASP A 60 -5.26 11.87 14.21
C ASP A 60 -4.15 11.05 13.58
N PHE A 61 -2.97 11.09 14.20
CA PHE A 61 -1.81 10.33 13.72
C PHE A 61 -2.17 8.85 13.57
N TYR A 62 -2.69 8.25 14.64
CA TYR A 62 -3.01 6.82 14.61
C TYR A 62 -4.22 6.51 13.74
N ALA A 63 -5.20 7.41 13.69
CA ALA A 63 -6.36 7.23 12.82
C ALA A 63 -5.92 7.09 11.36
N LYS A 64 -4.99 7.95 10.92
CA LYS A 64 -4.47 7.89 9.55
C LYS A 64 -3.66 6.62 9.30
N LEU A 65 -2.89 6.18 10.29
CA LEU A 65 -2.13 4.95 10.15
C LEU A 65 -3.06 3.73 10.04
N PHE A 66 -4.17 3.72 10.78
CA PHE A 66 -5.16 2.65 10.66
C PHE A 66 -5.77 2.61 9.27
N ILE A 67 -6.07 3.78 8.70
CA ILE A 67 -6.60 3.84 7.33
C ILE A 67 -5.56 3.29 6.36
N SER A 68 -4.29 3.70 6.52
CA SER A 68 -3.22 3.21 5.67
C SER A 68 -3.08 1.69 5.75
N LEU A 69 -3.20 1.12 6.94
CA LEU A 69 -3.13 -0.32 7.14
C LEU A 69 -4.25 -1.04 6.39
N LYS A 70 -5.47 -0.52 6.48
CA LYS A 70 -6.61 -1.10 5.76
C LYS A 70 -6.39 -1.05 4.25
N GLU A 71 -5.85 0.06 3.74
CA GLU A 71 -5.58 0.18 2.31
C GLU A 71 -4.49 -0.79 1.86
N ALA A 72 -3.49 -1.01 2.71
CA ALA A 72 -2.45 -1.98 2.39
C ALA A 72 -3.01 -3.40 2.31
N GLU A 73 -3.88 -3.76 3.26
CA GLU A 73 -4.52 -5.07 3.25
C GLU A 73 -5.43 -5.24 2.03
N GLU A 74 -6.14 -4.18 1.67
CA GLU A 74 -6.97 -4.22 0.47
C GLU A 74 -6.11 -4.38 -0.79
N SER A 75 -4.96 -3.72 -0.83
CA SER A 75 -4.05 -3.85 -1.97
C SER A 75 -3.57 -5.29 -2.14
N GLU A 76 -3.29 -5.98 -1.03
CA GLU A 76 -2.89 -7.38 -1.09
C GLU A 76 -4.00 -8.23 -1.70
N TYR A 77 -5.22 -7.95 -1.34
CA TYR A 77 -6.36 -8.69 -1.88
C TYR A 77 -6.45 -8.53 -3.41
N TRP A 78 -6.31 -7.30 -3.90
CA TRP A 78 -6.34 -7.07 -5.35
C TRP A 78 -5.17 -7.76 -6.05
N LEU A 79 -3.98 -7.73 -5.44
CA LEU A 79 -2.82 -8.43 -6.00
C LEU A 79 -3.07 -9.94 -6.08
N GLU A 80 -3.67 -10.52 -5.04
CA GLU A 80 -4.01 -11.94 -5.03
C GLU A 80 -4.97 -12.29 -6.15
N LEU A 81 -6.02 -11.50 -6.33
CA LEU A 81 -6.98 -11.76 -7.39
C LEU A 81 -6.34 -11.70 -8.78
N LEU A 82 -5.47 -10.71 -8.99
CA LEU A 82 -4.78 -10.57 -10.27
C LEU A 82 -3.86 -11.77 -10.54
N ASN A 83 -3.18 -12.25 -9.50
CA ASN A 83 -2.28 -13.39 -9.64
C ASN A 83 -3.02 -14.70 -9.84
N GLU A 84 -4.07 -14.94 -9.04
CA GLU A 84 -4.81 -16.20 -9.11
C GLU A 84 -5.60 -16.33 -10.39
N THR A 85 -5.95 -15.23 -11.02
CA THR A 85 -6.58 -15.24 -12.35
C THR A 85 -5.56 -15.23 -13.48
N LYS A 86 -4.28 -15.30 -13.15
CA LYS A 86 -3.16 -15.37 -14.11
C LYS A 86 -3.00 -14.12 -14.96
N ILE A 87 -3.57 -13.01 -14.52
CA ILE A 87 -3.37 -11.71 -15.19
C ILE A 87 -2.03 -11.12 -14.78
N LEU A 88 -1.65 -11.31 -13.50
CA LEU A 88 -0.36 -10.86 -12.98
C LEU A 88 0.52 -12.08 -12.74
N GLU A 89 1.70 -12.11 -13.35
CA GLU A 89 2.59 -13.25 -13.25
C GLU A 89 3.19 -13.39 -11.84
N GLN A 90 3.58 -14.62 -11.52
CA GLN A 90 4.00 -14.99 -10.17
C GLN A 90 5.17 -14.15 -9.63
N GLU A 91 6.18 -13.94 -10.45
CA GLU A 91 7.39 -13.23 -10.00
C GLU A 91 7.05 -11.79 -9.61
N LYS A 92 6.28 -11.11 -10.45
CA LYS A 92 5.88 -9.74 -10.19
C LYS A 92 4.96 -9.66 -8.97
N PHE A 93 4.06 -10.62 -8.85
CA PHE A 93 3.16 -10.70 -7.71
C PHE A 93 3.95 -10.83 -6.40
N GLU A 94 4.91 -11.76 -6.36
CA GLU A 94 5.69 -11.97 -5.13
C GLU A 94 6.44 -10.73 -4.72
N LYS A 95 7.03 -10.03 -5.68
CA LYS A 95 7.77 -8.81 -5.38
C LYS A 95 6.88 -7.76 -4.73
N LEU A 96 5.75 -7.48 -5.36
CA LEU A 96 4.84 -6.45 -4.87
C LEU A 96 4.16 -6.86 -3.56
N TYR A 97 3.77 -8.12 -3.47
CA TYR A 97 3.14 -8.64 -2.26
C TYR A 97 4.08 -8.53 -1.06
N ASN A 98 5.34 -8.92 -1.26
CA ASN A 98 6.33 -8.86 -0.19
C ASN A 98 6.62 -7.43 0.24
N GLU A 99 6.63 -6.49 -0.70
CA GLU A 99 6.81 -5.08 -0.38
C GLU A 99 5.63 -4.55 0.43
N CYS A 100 4.44 -4.96 0.07
CA CYS A 100 3.24 -4.56 0.80
C CYS A 100 3.22 -5.15 2.21
N GLU A 101 3.62 -6.42 2.33
CA GLU A 101 3.72 -7.09 3.63
C GLU A 101 4.69 -6.35 4.56
N GLU A 102 5.79 -5.88 4.01
CA GLU A 102 6.78 -5.12 4.76
C GLU A 102 6.17 -3.84 5.32
N ILE A 103 5.42 -3.14 4.49
CA ILE A 103 4.72 -1.91 4.91
C ILE A 103 3.71 -2.23 6.00
N ILE A 104 2.95 -3.31 5.84
CA ILE A 104 1.96 -3.73 6.83
C ILE A 104 2.62 -4.00 8.17
N LYS A 105 3.75 -4.71 8.17
CA LYS A 105 4.47 -5.02 9.41
C LYS A 105 4.97 -3.77 10.10
N LEU A 106 5.46 -2.79 9.34
CA LEU A 106 5.91 -1.52 9.90
C LEU A 106 4.75 -0.75 10.52
N LEU A 107 3.62 -0.68 9.80
CA LEU A 107 2.42 -0.02 10.31
C LEU A 107 1.93 -0.67 11.59
N MET A 108 1.84 -2.00 11.60
CA MET A 108 1.39 -2.73 12.77
C MET A 108 2.30 -2.52 13.96
N SER A 109 3.61 -2.46 13.72
CA SER A 109 4.58 -2.22 14.79
C SER A 109 4.36 -0.86 15.44
N ILE A 110 4.14 0.18 14.64
CA ILE A 110 3.92 1.52 15.17
C ILE A 110 2.59 1.58 15.92
N ILE A 111 1.54 1.01 15.33
CA ILE A 111 0.21 1.03 15.94
C ILE A 111 0.19 0.27 17.25
N LYS A 112 0.92 -0.84 17.31
CA LYS A 112 1.01 -1.66 18.51
C LYS A 112 1.56 -0.90 19.70
N HIS A 113 2.41 0.07 19.47
CA HIS A 113 3.05 0.84 20.55
C HIS A 113 2.26 2.08 20.96
N ARG A 114 1.06 2.27 20.41
CA ARG A 114 0.26 3.43 20.78
C ARG A 114 -0.21 3.31 22.23
N LYS A 115 -0.32 4.46 22.88
CA LYS A 115 -0.87 4.51 24.24
C LYS A 115 -2.38 4.46 24.18
N LYS A 116 -2.95 3.71 25.09
CA LYS A 116 -4.41 3.61 25.20
C LYS A 116 -4.97 4.69 26.10
#